data_23a2a07725cf9c0822081b6ba097bca2
#
_entry.id   23a2a07725cf9c0822081b6ba097bca2
#
_cell.length_a   1.000
_cell.length_b   1.000
_cell.length_c   1.000
_cell.angle_alpha   90.00
_cell.angle_beta   90.00
_cell.angle_gamma   90.00
#
_symmetry.space_group_name_H-M   'P 1'
#
loop_
_entity.id
_entity.type
_entity.pdbx_description
1 polymer ?
#
loop_
_entity_poly.entity_id
_entity_poly.type
_entity_poly.pdbx_seq_one_letter_code
_entity_poly.pdbx_strand_id
1 'polypeptide(L)'
;SIAGLGGSRSLGAYAVSKAAQFQLARNLAVEWGRKGIRANCIAPGLIKTDFARVLWEEGRGDQVAQMYPLKRLGEVEDIAQAALFLATESSDWITGQAIVVDGGGLAGFGTPSVSL
;
A
#
# COMPACT_ATOMS: atom_id res chain seq x y z
N SER A 1 -3.85 2.44 1.38
CA SER A 1 -3.63 1.33 2.31
C SER A 1 -4.01 -0.02 1.70
N ILE A 2 -3.22 -1.04 1.99
CA ILE A 2 -3.58 -2.43 1.65
C ILE A 2 -4.87 -2.89 2.35
N ALA A 3 -5.32 -2.18 3.38
CA ALA A 3 -6.60 -2.44 4.04
C ALA A 3 -7.80 -2.36 3.08
N GLY A 4 -7.69 -1.60 2.00
CA GLY A 4 -8.73 -1.54 0.97
C GLY A 4 -8.72 -2.70 -0.03
N LEU A 5 -7.73 -3.58 0.04
CA LEU A 5 -7.53 -4.71 -0.88
C LEU A 5 -7.78 -6.07 -0.24
N GLY A 6 -8.01 -6.13 1.07
CA GLY A 6 -8.25 -7.36 1.80
C GLY A 6 -9.25 -7.20 2.93
N GLY A 7 -9.83 -8.32 3.36
CA GLY A 7 -10.75 -8.33 4.50
C GLY A 7 -10.02 -8.07 5.82
N SER A 8 -10.72 -7.42 6.76
CA SER A 8 -10.19 -7.18 8.10
C SER A 8 -11.32 -7.32 9.13
N ARG A 9 -10.99 -7.90 10.28
CA ARG A 9 -11.91 -8.01 11.42
C ARG A 9 -12.00 -6.72 12.24
N SER A 10 -11.03 -5.82 12.11
CA SER A 10 -10.87 -4.67 13.02
C SER A 10 -10.90 -3.30 12.35
N LEU A 11 -10.71 -3.22 11.02
CA LEU A 11 -10.55 -1.93 10.35
C LEU A 11 -11.87 -1.29 9.85
N GLY A 12 -12.96 -2.04 9.81
CA GLY A 12 -14.32 -1.52 9.58
C GLY A 12 -14.43 -0.49 8.45
N ALA A 13 -15.00 0.66 8.77
CA ALA A 13 -15.21 1.76 7.83
C ALA A 13 -13.91 2.31 7.22
N TYR A 14 -12.77 2.22 7.91
CA TYR A 14 -11.48 2.61 7.37
C TYR A 14 -11.14 1.81 6.11
N ALA A 15 -11.24 0.48 6.16
CA ALA A 15 -10.97 -0.40 5.02
C ALA A 15 -11.92 -0.10 3.85
N VAL A 16 -13.20 0.13 4.14
CA VAL A 16 -14.21 0.52 3.12
C VAL A 16 -13.83 1.84 2.46
N SER A 17 -13.42 2.84 3.24
CA SER A 17 -13.00 4.14 2.68
C SER A 17 -11.77 4.02 1.78
N LYS A 18 -10.82 3.14 2.12
CA LYS A 18 -9.63 2.90 1.29
C LYS A 18 -9.97 2.12 0.01
N ALA A 19 -10.88 1.19 0.05
CA ALA A 19 -11.40 0.52 -1.15
C ALA A 19 -12.10 1.52 -2.10
N ALA A 20 -12.87 2.46 -1.55
CA ALA A 20 -13.51 3.52 -2.32
C ALA A 20 -12.50 4.42 -3.05
N GLN A 21 -11.35 4.72 -2.46
CA GLN A 21 -10.29 5.49 -3.11
C GLN A 21 -9.72 4.76 -4.34
N PHE A 22 -9.58 3.45 -4.31
CA PHE A 22 -9.16 2.67 -5.47
C PHE A 22 -10.20 2.72 -6.60
N GLN A 23 -11.47 2.64 -6.26
CA GLN A 23 -12.54 2.78 -7.26
C GLN A 23 -12.56 4.18 -7.86
N LEU A 24 -12.35 5.21 -7.06
CA LEU A 24 -12.23 6.59 -7.54
C LEU A 24 -11.09 6.73 -8.56
N ALA A 25 -9.91 6.18 -8.28
CA ALA A 25 -8.79 6.22 -9.22
C ALA A 25 -9.12 5.54 -10.56
N ARG A 26 -9.82 4.39 -10.53
CA ARG A 26 -10.27 3.72 -11.76
C ARG A 26 -11.23 4.59 -12.56
N ASN A 27 -12.21 5.20 -11.91
CA ASN A 27 -13.17 6.08 -12.57
C ASN A 27 -12.46 7.28 -13.21
N LEU A 28 -11.55 7.93 -12.48
CA LEU A 28 -10.77 9.06 -13.00
C LEU A 28 -9.90 8.65 -14.19
N ALA A 29 -9.27 7.48 -14.14
CA ALA A 29 -8.46 6.97 -15.25
C ALA A 29 -9.29 6.78 -16.53
N VAL A 30 -10.48 6.21 -16.41
CA VAL A 30 -11.40 6.00 -17.56
C VAL A 30 -11.94 7.33 -18.09
N GLU A 31 -12.36 8.22 -17.21
CA GLU A 31 -12.98 9.48 -17.58
C GLU A 31 -12.00 10.46 -18.22
N TRP A 32 -10.78 10.54 -17.68
CA TRP A 32 -9.79 11.57 -18.04
C TRP A 32 -8.64 11.07 -18.91
N GLY A 33 -8.52 9.77 -19.11
CA GLY A 33 -7.45 9.15 -19.89
C GLY A 33 -7.33 9.72 -21.30
N ARG A 34 -8.47 10.00 -21.95
CA ARG A 34 -8.51 10.65 -23.29
C ARG A 34 -7.88 12.04 -23.33
N LYS A 35 -7.69 12.67 -22.17
CA LYS A 35 -7.02 13.97 -22.03
C LYS A 35 -5.55 13.84 -21.63
N GLY A 36 -5.01 12.61 -21.63
CA GLY A 36 -3.63 12.35 -21.22
C GLY A 36 -3.42 12.40 -19.70
N ILE A 37 -4.49 12.33 -18.91
CA ILE A 37 -4.41 12.32 -17.44
C ILE A 37 -4.43 10.88 -16.95
N ARG A 38 -3.44 10.52 -16.15
CA ARG A 38 -3.34 9.24 -15.46
C ARG A 38 -3.75 9.40 -14.00
N ALA A 39 -4.43 8.40 -13.46
CA ALA A 39 -4.83 8.35 -12.06
C ALA A 39 -4.54 6.95 -11.50
N ASN A 40 -3.70 6.89 -10.51
CA ASN A 40 -3.32 5.65 -9.82
C ASN A 40 -3.39 5.86 -8.31
N CYS A 41 -3.42 4.75 -7.57
CA CYS A 41 -3.30 4.74 -6.13
C CYS A 41 -2.03 3.99 -5.71
N ILE A 42 -1.46 4.39 -4.59
CA ILE A 42 -0.48 3.59 -3.86
C ILE A 42 -1.20 2.95 -2.67
N ALA A 43 -0.96 1.67 -2.46
CA ALA A 43 -1.51 0.90 -1.34
C ALA A 43 -0.37 0.48 -0.39
N PRO A 44 -0.01 1.32 0.60
CA PRO A 44 1.04 1.00 1.56
C PRO A 44 0.64 -0.11 2.52
N GLY A 45 1.62 -0.91 2.95
CA GLY A 45 1.58 -1.68 4.18
C GLY A 45 1.77 -0.79 5.41
N LEU A 46 2.30 -1.35 6.50
CA LEU A 46 2.60 -0.57 7.69
C LEU A 46 3.89 0.24 7.48
N ILE A 47 3.73 1.56 7.51
CA ILE A 47 4.80 2.54 7.33
C ILE A 47 5.06 3.23 8.67
N LYS A 48 6.32 3.44 9.02
CA LYS A 48 6.73 4.19 10.21
C LYS A 48 6.40 5.67 10.03
N THR A 49 5.24 6.06 10.51
CA THR A 49 4.75 7.44 10.53
C THR A 49 4.21 7.77 11.91
N ASP A 50 4.11 9.04 12.24
CA ASP A 50 3.51 9.47 13.51
C ASP A 50 2.07 9.00 13.64
N PHE A 51 1.31 9.01 12.56
CA PHE A 51 -0.06 8.50 12.52
C PHE A 51 -0.15 7.02 12.92
N ALA A 52 0.82 6.20 12.49
CA ALA A 52 0.85 4.77 12.78
C ALA A 52 1.67 4.41 14.04
N ARG A 53 2.15 5.40 14.79
CA ARG A 53 3.11 5.25 15.91
C ARG A 53 2.69 4.16 16.92
N VAL A 54 1.43 4.13 17.31
CA VAL A 54 0.90 3.16 18.27
C VAL A 54 1.09 1.70 17.81
N LEU A 55 1.22 1.46 16.49
CA LEU A 55 1.36 0.13 15.90
C LEU A 55 2.82 -0.35 15.86
N TRP A 56 3.81 0.54 16.03
CA TRP A 56 5.21 0.19 15.87
C TRP A 56 6.14 0.63 17.01
N GLU A 57 5.69 1.51 17.90
CA GLU A 57 6.46 1.89 19.09
C GLU A 57 6.56 0.75 20.14
N GLU A 58 7.45 0.93 21.10
CA GLU A 58 7.63 0.02 22.25
C GLU A 58 7.94 -1.44 21.87
N GLY A 59 8.73 -1.65 20.81
CA GLY A 59 9.14 -2.99 20.35
C GLY A 59 8.07 -3.74 19.56
N ARG A 60 6.86 -3.21 19.45
CA ARG A 60 5.79 -3.80 18.61
C ARG A 60 6.18 -3.85 17.14
N GLY A 61 6.86 -2.80 16.67
CA GLY A 61 7.33 -2.71 15.29
C GLY A 61 8.23 -3.86 14.88
N ASP A 62 9.13 -4.30 15.76
CA ASP A 62 10.04 -5.41 15.48
C ASP A 62 9.29 -6.72 15.33
N GLN A 63 8.29 -6.97 16.21
CA GLN A 63 7.45 -8.15 16.12
C GLN A 63 6.64 -8.18 14.83
N VAL A 64 6.02 -7.05 14.47
CA VAL A 64 5.25 -6.92 13.22
C VAL A 64 6.16 -7.04 12.00
N ALA A 65 7.36 -6.47 12.05
CA ALA A 65 8.35 -6.57 10.97
C ALA A 65 8.69 -8.03 10.63
N GLN A 66 8.80 -8.91 11.64
CA GLN A 66 9.08 -10.32 11.41
C GLN A 66 7.94 -11.06 10.68
N MET A 67 6.73 -10.52 10.69
CA MET A 67 5.58 -11.10 9.98
C MET A 67 5.57 -10.77 8.49
N TYR A 68 6.28 -9.72 8.07
CA TYR A 68 6.42 -9.36 6.66
C TYR A 68 7.48 -10.24 5.96
N PRO A 69 7.28 -10.62 4.69
CA PRO A 69 8.32 -11.31 3.90
C PRO A 69 9.66 -10.59 3.89
N LEU A 70 9.69 -9.25 3.74
CA LEU A 70 10.92 -8.47 3.74
C LEU A 70 11.50 -8.18 5.13
N LYS A 71 10.87 -8.70 6.21
CA LYS A 71 11.39 -8.63 7.59
C LYS A 71 11.68 -7.21 8.09
N ARG A 72 10.97 -6.23 7.57
CA ARG A 72 11.02 -4.84 8.05
C ARG A 72 9.67 -4.15 7.86
N LEU A 73 9.46 -3.07 8.58
CA LEU A 73 8.40 -2.12 8.29
C LEU A 73 8.82 -1.22 7.11
N GLY A 74 7.83 -0.61 6.47
CA GLY A 74 8.08 0.39 5.44
C GLY A 74 8.54 1.71 6.06
N GLU A 75 9.37 2.42 5.32
CA GLU A 75 9.75 3.80 5.60
C GLU A 75 9.01 4.74 4.64
N VAL A 76 8.94 6.02 4.99
CA VAL A 76 8.27 7.02 4.14
C VAL A 76 8.90 7.11 2.75
N GLU A 77 10.19 6.86 2.65
CA GLU A 77 10.95 6.83 1.39
C GLU A 77 10.48 5.71 0.46
N ASP A 78 10.06 4.57 0.98
CA ASP A 78 9.54 3.47 0.15
C ASP A 78 8.29 3.94 -0.63
N ILE A 79 7.45 4.75 0.01
CA ILE A 79 6.26 5.31 -0.63
C ILE A 79 6.61 6.48 -1.54
N ALA A 80 7.55 7.33 -1.13
CA ALA A 80 8.00 8.46 -1.93
C ALA A 80 8.59 8.01 -3.28
N GLN A 81 9.37 6.93 -3.29
CA GLN A 81 9.94 6.36 -4.52
C GLN A 81 8.87 5.81 -5.46
N ALA A 82 7.85 5.13 -4.93
CA ALA A 82 6.73 4.66 -5.72
C ALA A 82 5.92 5.83 -6.31
N ALA A 83 5.71 6.89 -5.53
CA ALA A 83 5.04 8.10 -5.99
C ALA A 83 5.83 8.80 -7.10
N LEU A 84 7.15 8.90 -6.95
CA LEU A 84 8.04 9.46 -7.97
C LEU A 84 7.95 8.68 -9.29
N PHE A 85 8.01 7.36 -9.24
CA PHE A 85 7.84 6.51 -10.42
C PHE A 85 6.50 6.77 -11.12
N LEU A 86 5.41 6.84 -10.36
CA LEU A 86 4.07 7.09 -10.92
C LEU A 86 3.90 8.52 -11.48
N ALA A 87 4.68 9.48 -10.98
CA ALA A 87 4.63 10.88 -11.43
C ALA A 87 5.45 11.14 -12.69
N THR A 88 6.29 10.20 -13.11
CA THR A 88 7.20 10.36 -14.25
C THR A 88 6.74 9.62 -15.49
N GLU A 89 7.38 9.91 -16.63
CA GLU A 89 7.14 9.23 -17.91
C GLU A 89 7.46 7.73 -17.87
N SER A 90 8.26 7.28 -16.89
CA SER A 90 8.55 5.86 -16.69
C SER A 90 7.30 5.02 -16.46
N SER A 91 6.19 5.64 -16.08
CA SER A 91 4.89 4.99 -15.85
C SER A 91 3.80 5.42 -16.83
N ASP A 92 4.16 5.91 -18.01
CA ASP A 92 3.23 6.49 -18.99
C ASP A 92 2.06 5.57 -19.39
N TRP A 93 2.29 4.27 -19.36
CA TRP A 93 1.26 3.27 -19.72
C TRP A 93 0.53 2.70 -18.50
N ILE A 94 0.69 3.32 -17.32
CA ILE A 94 0.07 2.88 -16.06
C ILE A 94 -0.99 3.89 -15.64
N THR A 95 -2.27 3.47 -15.64
CA THR A 95 -3.39 4.26 -15.12
C THR A 95 -4.48 3.34 -14.56
N GLY A 96 -5.26 3.82 -13.61
CA GLY A 96 -6.33 3.07 -12.96
C GLY A 96 -5.85 1.96 -12.03
N GLN A 97 -4.58 1.95 -11.64
CA GLN A 97 -3.97 0.87 -10.87
C GLN A 97 -3.84 1.21 -9.38
N ALA A 98 -3.86 0.17 -8.55
CA ALA A 98 -3.43 0.24 -7.16
C ALA A 98 -2.06 -0.44 -7.05
N ILE A 99 -1.02 0.34 -6.85
CA ILE A 99 0.34 -0.16 -6.70
C ILE A 99 0.58 -0.50 -5.23
N VAL A 100 0.75 -1.76 -4.94
CA VAL A 100 0.99 -2.26 -3.58
C VAL A 100 2.46 -2.06 -3.21
N VAL A 101 2.72 -1.40 -2.07
CA VAL A 101 4.05 -1.17 -1.50
C VAL A 101 4.01 -1.57 -0.03
N ASP A 102 4.16 -2.85 0.24
CA ASP A 102 3.82 -3.44 1.53
C ASP A 102 4.80 -4.50 2.04
N GLY A 103 5.99 -4.58 1.48
CA GLY A 103 6.99 -5.57 1.91
C GLY A 103 6.54 -7.02 1.76
N GLY A 104 5.59 -7.28 0.87
CA GLY A 104 5.01 -8.60 0.63
C GLY A 104 3.85 -8.96 1.57
N GLY A 105 3.32 -7.98 2.32
CA GLY A 105 2.27 -8.22 3.32
C GLY A 105 1.04 -8.94 2.76
N LEU A 106 0.51 -8.47 1.62
CA LEU A 106 -0.63 -9.14 0.98
C LEU A 106 -0.29 -10.51 0.39
N ALA A 107 0.97 -10.75 0.04
CA ALA A 107 1.41 -12.03 -0.51
C ALA A 107 1.56 -13.11 0.56
N GLY A 108 1.95 -12.75 1.79
CA GLY A 108 2.23 -13.77 2.79
C GLY A 108 2.49 -13.24 4.20
N PHE A 109 1.65 -12.35 4.73
CA PHE A 109 1.79 -11.86 6.09
C PHE A 109 1.58 -12.99 7.11
N GLY A 110 2.53 -13.12 8.04
CA GLY A 110 2.44 -14.11 9.09
C GLY A 110 2.65 -15.57 8.65
N THR A 111 3.05 -15.80 7.39
CA THR A 111 3.40 -17.15 6.94
C THR A 111 4.67 -17.64 7.65
N PRO A 112 4.67 -18.86 8.25
CA PRO A 112 5.87 -19.42 8.84
C PRO A 112 7.01 -19.51 7.83
N SER A 113 8.23 -19.16 8.26
CA SER A 113 9.43 -19.45 7.46
C SER A 113 9.62 -20.96 7.42
N VAL A 114 9.33 -21.58 6.31
CA VAL A 114 9.76 -22.96 6.07
C VAL A 114 11.19 -22.86 5.54
N SER A 115 12.15 -23.41 6.28
CA SER A 115 13.50 -23.61 5.76
C SER A 115 13.41 -24.57 4.59
N LEU A 116 13.71 -24.05 3.41
CA LEU A 116 13.96 -24.88 2.22
C LEU A 116 15.39 -25.38 2.29
#